data_6a42cbab212a653d50645b88ae58b2cb
#
_entry.id   6a42cbab212a653d50645b88ae58b2cb
#
_cell.length_a   1.000
_cell.length_b   1.000
_cell.length_c   1.000
_cell.angle_alpha   90.00
_cell.angle_beta   90.00
_cell.angle_gamma   90.00
#
_symmetry.space_group_name_H-M   'P 1'
#
loop_
_entity.id
_entity.type
_entity.pdbx_description
1 polymer ?
#
loop_
_entity_poly.entity_id
_entity_poly.type
_entity_poly.pdbx_seq_one_letter_code
_entity_poly.pdbx_strand_id
1 'polypeptide(L)'
;VLTQNNTLGPQTGGGMGSDYNHMHRLVHMITGQWGEVISTTSTGSFIDETFTYTIPSNYNGIDVLITELNVIAFITETQQEIISGAEYTPTFVGIEHSNDAAVMGLDDNLNDNCGEIASPSVVVQNNGSDPITSLSIEYSINDGSSETYSWTGSIASLEFTSIELPSIGYSPSNTNS
;
A
#
# COMPACT_ATOMS: atom_id res chain seq x y z
N VAL A 1 8.81 -14.20 8.88
CA VAL A 1 8.18 -13.97 7.59
C VAL A 1 7.62 -12.57 7.52
N LEU A 2 7.44 -12.06 6.30
CA LEU A 2 6.79 -10.78 6.02
C LEU A 2 5.43 -11.06 5.39
N THR A 3 4.39 -10.41 5.91
CA THR A 3 3.03 -10.49 5.39
C THR A 3 2.50 -9.11 5.05
N GLN A 4 1.53 -9.02 4.15
CA GLN A 4 0.82 -7.79 3.78
C GLN A 4 -0.67 -7.99 3.93
N ASN A 5 -1.32 -7.05 4.60
CA ASN A 5 -2.77 -6.96 4.72
C ASN A 5 -3.38 -6.19 3.55
N ASN A 6 -4.70 -6.14 3.51
CA ASN A 6 -5.49 -5.33 2.60
C ASN A 6 -5.09 -5.45 1.11
N THR A 7 -4.72 -6.68 0.70
CA THR A 7 -4.40 -6.96 -0.70
C THR A 7 -5.63 -7.48 -1.44
N LEU A 8 -6.14 -6.71 -2.39
CA LEU A 8 -7.24 -7.15 -3.24
C LEU A 8 -6.76 -8.18 -4.26
N GLY A 9 -7.55 -9.22 -4.48
CA GLY A 9 -7.21 -10.23 -5.46
C GLY A 9 -8.22 -11.37 -5.52
N PRO A 10 -8.15 -12.22 -6.57
CA PRO A 10 -9.07 -13.34 -6.73
C PRO A 10 -8.82 -14.42 -5.68
N GLN A 11 -9.91 -14.97 -5.14
CA GLN A 11 -9.89 -16.15 -4.28
C GLN A 11 -10.85 -17.21 -4.78
N THR A 12 -10.36 -18.42 -4.96
CA THR A 12 -11.20 -19.56 -5.36
C THR A 12 -12.22 -19.88 -4.27
N GLY A 13 -13.49 -19.86 -4.63
CA GLY A 13 -14.60 -20.11 -3.68
C GLY A 13 -15.01 -18.92 -2.81
N GLY A 14 -14.34 -17.78 -2.90
CA GLY A 14 -14.65 -16.59 -2.10
C GLY A 14 -15.89 -15.81 -2.55
N GLY A 15 -16.38 -16.03 -3.75
CA GLY A 15 -17.62 -15.40 -4.29
C GLY A 15 -17.49 -13.90 -4.61
N MET A 16 -16.34 -13.27 -4.37
CA MET A 16 -16.12 -11.83 -4.55
C MET A 16 -15.23 -11.50 -5.78
N GLY A 17 -14.93 -12.49 -6.62
CA GLY A 17 -14.12 -12.27 -7.83
C GLY A 17 -12.73 -11.72 -7.52
N SER A 18 -12.37 -10.60 -8.16
CA SER A 18 -11.10 -9.88 -7.97
C SER A 18 -11.05 -9.03 -6.69
N ASP A 19 -12.18 -8.84 -6.02
CA ASP A 19 -12.33 -7.85 -4.94
C ASP A 19 -12.24 -8.48 -3.54
N TYR A 20 -11.80 -9.73 -3.48
CA TYR A 20 -11.55 -10.37 -2.18
C TYR A 20 -10.34 -9.72 -1.50
N ASN A 21 -10.56 -9.24 -0.26
CA ASN A 21 -9.49 -8.63 0.54
C ASN A 21 -8.71 -9.70 1.31
N HIS A 22 -7.48 -9.94 0.88
CA HIS A 22 -6.57 -10.87 1.55
C HIS A 22 -5.90 -10.19 2.74
N MET A 23 -6.10 -10.76 3.92
CA MET A 23 -5.36 -10.43 5.13
C MET A 23 -4.20 -11.42 5.32
N HIS A 24 -3.08 -10.94 5.86
CA HIS A 24 -1.87 -11.74 6.12
C HIS A 24 -1.34 -12.49 4.88
N ARG A 25 -1.43 -11.87 3.70
CA ARG A 25 -0.82 -12.45 2.50
C ARG A 25 0.69 -12.60 2.73
N LEU A 26 1.21 -13.82 2.68
CA LEU A 26 2.65 -14.07 2.76
C LEU A 26 3.34 -13.44 1.54
N VAL A 27 4.24 -12.49 1.77
CA VAL A 27 4.99 -11.81 0.71
C VAL A 27 6.44 -12.26 0.65
N HIS A 28 7.08 -12.53 1.82
CA HIS A 28 8.46 -13.00 1.83
C HIS A 28 8.82 -13.79 3.09
N MET A 29 9.72 -14.76 2.92
CA MET A 29 10.33 -15.52 4.03
C MET A 29 11.74 -15.00 4.27
N ILE A 30 11.92 -14.09 5.23
CA ILE A 30 13.19 -13.37 5.50
C ILE A 30 14.35 -14.34 5.74
N THR A 31 14.11 -15.41 6.50
CA THR A 31 15.08 -16.47 6.81
C THR A 31 14.98 -17.68 5.88
N GLY A 32 14.32 -17.52 4.73
CA GLY A 32 14.10 -18.62 3.80
C GLY A 32 13.02 -19.60 4.24
N GLN A 33 12.77 -20.61 3.39
CA GLN A 33 11.66 -21.57 3.56
C GLN A 33 11.78 -22.41 4.84
N TRP A 34 13.01 -22.67 5.30
CA TRP A 34 13.27 -23.57 6.43
C TRP A 34 13.75 -22.84 7.68
N GLY A 35 13.82 -21.50 7.63
CA GLY A 35 14.28 -20.69 8.74
C GLY A 35 15.79 -20.80 9.01
N GLU A 36 16.22 -20.24 10.13
CA GLU A 36 17.57 -20.33 10.67
C GLU A 36 17.62 -21.38 11.78
N VAL A 37 18.69 -22.18 11.77
CA VAL A 37 18.88 -23.23 12.79
C VAL A 37 19.45 -22.62 14.07
N ILE A 38 18.71 -22.74 15.16
CA ILE A 38 19.15 -22.34 16.49
C ILE A 38 19.88 -23.51 17.14
N SER A 39 21.18 -23.38 17.37
CA SER A 39 22.00 -24.44 17.95
C SER A 39 22.08 -24.43 19.48
N THR A 40 21.81 -23.29 20.12
CA THR A 40 21.86 -23.11 21.56
C THR A 40 20.48 -23.19 22.17
N THR A 41 20.08 -24.36 22.65
CA THR A 41 18.73 -24.65 23.14
C THR A 41 18.66 -25.06 24.62
N SER A 42 19.76 -24.82 25.37
CA SER A 42 19.76 -25.15 26.81
C SER A 42 18.91 -24.19 27.63
N THR A 43 18.37 -24.69 28.74
CA THR A 43 17.55 -23.86 29.64
C THR A 43 18.30 -22.62 30.12
N GLY A 44 17.66 -21.45 29.95
CA GLY A 44 18.22 -20.15 30.32
C GLY A 44 19.07 -19.50 29.20
N SER A 45 19.19 -20.12 28.02
CA SER A 45 19.83 -19.47 26.86
C SER A 45 18.96 -18.33 26.35
N PHE A 46 19.63 -17.25 25.96
CA PHE A 46 19.03 -16.11 25.27
C PHE A 46 19.62 -16.05 23.86
N ILE A 47 18.77 -15.78 22.88
CA ILE A 47 19.16 -15.67 21.48
C ILE A 47 18.65 -14.33 20.97
N ASP A 48 19.56 -13.56 20.39
CA ASP A 48 19.28 -12.27 19.78
C ASP A 48 19.90 -12.30 18.37
N GLU A 49 19.05 -12.25 17.36
CA GLU A 49 19.42 -12.31 15.95
C GLU A 49 18.83 -11.13 15.18
N THR A 50 19.64 -10.52 14.34
CA THR A 50 19.23 -9.41 13.49
C THR A 50 19.24 -9.81 12.02
N PHE A 51 18.13 -9.62 11.33
CA PHE A 51 18.00 -9.87 9.90
C PHE A 51 17.79 -8.56 9.15
N THR A 52 18.46 -8.43 8.00
CA THR A 52 18.26 -7.30 7.09
C THR A 52 17.66 -7.79 5.79
N TYR A 53 16.61 -7.11 5.34
CA TYR A 53 15.96 -7.42 4.09
C TYR A 53 15.54 -6.13 3.37
N THR A 54 15.85 -6.02 2.09
CA THR A 54 15.43 -4.89 1.25
C THR A 54 14.08 -5.18 0.63
N ILE A 55 13.07 -4.42 1.00
CA ILE A 55 11.71 -4.55 0.47
C ILE A 55 11.68 -4.00 -0.95
N PRO A 56 11.28 -4.79 -1.97
CA PRO A 56 11.08 -4.29 -3.34
C PRO A 56 9.81 -3.45 -3.45
N SER A 57 9.64 -2.75 -4.56
CA SER A 57 8.41 -1.98 -4.83
C SER A 57 7.16 -2.86 -5.01
N ASN A 58 7.33 -4.10 -5.46
CA ASN A 58 6.23 -5.04 -5.65
C ASN A 58 6.67 -6.50 -5.45
N TYR A 59 5.70 -7.39 -5.20
CA TYR A 59 5.85 -8.85 -5.20
C TYR A 59 4.93 -9.45 -6.24
N ASN A 60 5.50 -9.99 -7.32
CA ASN A 60 4.77 -10.61 -8.43
C ASN A 60 3.73 -9.66 -9.07
N GLY A 61 4.10 -8.39 -9.25
CA GLY A 61 3.23 -7.37 -9.84
C GLY A 61 2.18 -6.80 -8.90
N ILE A 62 2.21 -7.14 -7.62
CA ILE A 62 1.37 -6.54 -6.58
C ILE A 62 2.22 -5.57 -5.78
N ASP A 63 1.84 -4.31 -5.76
CA ASP A 63 2.57 -3.25 -5.08
C ASP A 63 2.64 -3.48 -3.58
N VAL A 64 3.76 -3.06 -3.01
CA VAL A 64 3.96 -3.11 -1.56
C VAL A 64 3.36 -1.86 -0.93
N LEU A 65 2.40 -2.08 -0.04
CA LEU A 65 1.88 -1.07 0.86
C LEU A 65 2.63 -1.22 2.19
N ILE A 66 3.61 -0.36 2.43
CA ILE A 66 4.51 -0.50 3.58
C ILE A 66 3.79 -0.40 4.92
N THR A 67 2.73 0.40 5.01
CA THR A 67 1.88 0.53 6.21
C THR A 67 1.04 -0.72 6.48
N GLU A 68 0.87 -1.57 5.48
CA GLU A 68 0.12 -2.83 5.57
C GLU A 68 1.03 -4.05 5.82
N LEU A 69 2.33 -3.81 6.01
CA LEU A 69 3.28 -4.89 6.28
C LEU A 69 3.30 -5.26 7.76
N ASN A 70 3.31 -6.57 8.03
CA ASN A 70 3.57 -7.14 9.34
C ASN A 70 4.73 -8.13 9.29
N VAL A 71 5.49 -8.19 10.38
CA VAL A 71 6.54 -9.18 10.58
C VAL A 71 6.03 -10.25 11.52
N ILE A 72 6.02 -11.50 11.08
CA ILE A 72 5.66 -12.64 11.90
C ILE A 72 6.92 -13.48 12.15
N ALA A 73 7.27 -13.68 13.40
CA ALA A 73 8.31 -14.59 13.84
C ALA A 73 7.69 -15.82 14.49
N PHE A 74 8.22 -17.00 14.20
CA PHE A 74 7.84 -18.21 14.88
C PHE A 74 9.03 -19.14 15.06
N ILE A 75 8.98 -19.92 16.14
CA ILE A 75 9.98 -20.90 16.50
C ILE A 75 9.37 -22.27 16.31
N THR A 76 10.11 -23.15 15.64
CA THR A 76 9.66 -24.52 15.37
C THR A 76 10.62 -25.53 15.96
N GLU A 77 10.07 -26.64 16.41
CA GLU A 77 10.81 -27.87 16.65
C GLU A 77 10.69 -28.75 15.40
N THR A 78 11.78 -29.03 14.75
CA THR A 78 11.79 -29.61 13.40
C THR A 78 11.05 -28.72 12.37
N GLN A 79 10.62 -29.30 11.25
CA GLN A 79 9.91 -28.58 10.17
C GLN A 79 8.39 -28.64 10.28
N GLN A 80 7.84 -29.19 11.36
CA GLN A 80 6.40 -29.51 11.44
C GLN A 80 5.70 -29.00 12.69
N GLU A 81 6.42 -28.63 13.73
CA GLU A 81 5.82 -28.21 14.99
C GLU A 81 6.19 -26.78 15.34
N ILE A 82 5.19 -25.90 15.39
CA ILE A 82 5.33 -24.51 15.84
C ILE A 82 5.20 -24.49 17.35
N ILE A 83 6.28 -24.09 18.04
CA ILE A 83 6.32 -24.00 19.51
C ILE A 83 5.76 -22.64 19.96
N SER A 84 6.15 -21.56 19.27
CA SER A 84 5.76 -20.20 19.64
C SER A 84 5.83 -19.28 18.43
N GLY A 85 5.09 -18.17 18.47
CA GLY A 85 5.13 -17.15 17.46
C GLY A 85 4.65 -15.81 17.99
N ALA A 86 5.06 -14.75 17.30
CA ALA A 86 4.62 -13.39 17.55
C ALA A 86 4.51 -12.61 16.23
N GLU A 87 3.59 -11.67 16.21
CA GLU A 87 3.39 -10.73 15.11
C GLU A 87 3.70 -9.32 15.60
N TYR A 88 4.36 -8.55 14.74
CA TYR A 88 4.69 -7.16 14.98
C TYR A 88 4.40 -6.30 13.76
N THR A 89 3.81 -5.14 14.00
CA THR A 89 3.72 -4.07 13.01
C THR A 89 5.04 -3.30 13.02
N PRO A 90 5.70 -3.16 11.86
CA PRO A 90 6.97 -2.42 11.76
C PRO A 90 6.82 -0.95 12.17
N THR A 91 7.89 -0.37 12.69
CA THR A 91 8.02 1.07 12.88
C THR A 91 8.87 1.66 11.76
N PHE A 92 8.47 2.83 11.26
CA PHE A 92 9.16 3.51 10.18
C PHE A 92 10.09 4.57 10.75
N VAL A 93 11.33 4.62 10.25
CA VAL A 93 12.34 5.60 10.64
C VAL A 93 13.06 6.13 9.39
N GLY A 94 13.63 7.33 9.45
CA GLY A 94 14.42 7.88 8.35
C GLY A 94 13.59 8.48 7.22
N ILE A 95 12.34 8.90 7.47
CA ILE A 95 11.57 9.69 6.52
C ILE A 95 12.22 11.07 6.43
N GLU A 96 12.76 11.41 5.24
CA GLU A 96 13.63 12.58 5.06
C GLU A 96 12.88 13.91 5.11
N HIS A 97 11.63 13.92 4.66
CA HIS A 97 10.82 15.14 4.54
C HIS A 97 9.63 15.10 5.49
N SER A 98 9.32 16.25 6.10
CA SER A 98 8.13 16.35 6.94
C SER A 98 6.84 16.45 6.11
N ASN A 99 6.89 17.12 4.97
CA ASN A 99 5.77 17.26 4.04
C ASN A 99 6.20 16.77 2.65
N ASP A 100 5.60 15.68 2.21
CA ASP A 100 5.86 15.10 0.88
C ASP A 100 4.60 14.42 0.36
N ALA A 101 3.94 15.04 -0.61
CA ALA A 101 2.73 14.53 -1.23
C ALA A 101 3.04 13.96 -2.62
N ALA A 102 2.66 12.72 -2.87
CA ALA A 102 2.75 12.09 -4.17
C ALA A 102 1.36 11.78 -4.75
N VAL A 103 1.18 12.04 -6.04
CA VAL A 103 0.02 11.55 -6.79
C VAL A 103 0.32 10.13 -7.24
N MET A 104 -0.48 9.17 -6.77
CA MET A 104 -0.32 7.74 -7.09
C MET A 104 -1.07 7.35 -8.36
N GLY A 105 -2.13 8.07 -8.72
CA GLY A 105 -2.93 7.81 -9.90
C GLY A 105 -4.28 8.51 -9.87
N LEU A 106 -5.04 8.29 -10.92
CA LEU A 106 -6.45 8.65 -11.00
C LEU A 106 -7.27 7.40 -10.70
N ASP A 107 -8.34 7.57 -9.93
CA ASP A 107 -9.31 6.49 -9.73
C ASP A 107 -10.13 6.32 -11.01
N ASP A 108 -10.18 5.10 -11.55
CA ASP A 108 -10.64 4.76 -12.92
C ASP A 108 -12.14 4.99 -13.22
N ASN A 109 -12.84 5.72 -12.39
CA ASN A 109 -14.26 6.05 -12.61
C ASN A 109 -14.52 6.96 -13.82
N LEU A 110 -13.48 7.33 -14.59
CA LEU A 110 -13.61 8.19 -15.76
C LEU A 110 -14.00 7.45 -17.05
N ASN A 111 -13.95 6.12 -17.06
CA ASN A 111 -14.07 5.33 -18.31
C ASN A 111 -15.47 5.28 -18.93
N ASP A 112 -16.51 5.70 -18.22
CA ASP A 112 -17.91 5.60 -18.70
C ASP A 112 -18.62 6.95 -18.93
N ASN A 113 -17.90 8.06 -18.87
CA ASN A 113 -18.51 9.36 -19.07
C ASN A 113 -18.67 9.70 -20.57
N CYS A 114 -19.80 9.30 -21.14
CA CYS A 114 -20.25 9.78 -22.44
C CYS A 114 -20.80 11.22 -22.38
N GLY A 115 -20.53 11.95 -21.29
CA GLY A 115 -21.07 13.28 -21.02
C GLY A 115 -20.00 14.39 -21.14
N GLU A 116 -20.45 15.61 -21.10
CA GLU A 116 -19.61 16.82 -21.15
C GLU A 116 -19.06 17.21 -19.74
N ILE A 117 -19.29 16.40 -18.73
CA ILE A 117 -18.89 16.67 -17.34
C ILE A 117 -18.26 15.42 -16.74
N ALA A 118 -17.08 15.58 -16.18
CA ALA A 118 -16.38 14.53 -15.44
C ALA A 118 -16.15 14.97 -14.00
N SER A 119 -16.26 14.03 -13.06
CA SER A 119 -15.89 14.21 -11.66
C SER A 119 -14.75 13.25 -11.34
N PRO A 120 -13.48 13.66 -11.59
CA PRO A 120 -12.35 12.80 -11.39
C PRO A 120 -12.03 12.60 -9.91
N SER A 121 -11.44 11.47 -9.56
CA SER A 121 -10.83 11.24 -8.26
C SER A 121 -9.34 11.01 -8.42
N VAL A 122 -8.55 11.55 -7.49
CA VAL A 122 -7.10 11.39 -7.46
C VAL A 122 -6.68 10.69 -6.18
N VAL A 123 -5.79 9.70 -6.32
CA VAL A 123 -5.19 9.03 -5.16
C VAL A 123 -3.92 9.76 -4.79
N VAL A 124 -3.87 10.27 -3.56
CA VAL A 124 -2.72 10.99 -3.01
C VAL A 124 -2.14 10.23 -1.83
N GLN A 125 -0.83 10.04 -1.83
CA GLN A 125 -0.07 9.45 -0.74
C GLN A 125 0.77 10.52 -0.04
N ASN A 126 0.86 10.43 1.28
CA ASN A 126 1.76 11.21 2.10
C ASN A 126 3.06 10.42 2.33
N ASN A 127 4.14 10.80 1.66
CA ASN A 127 5.47 10.20 1.88
C ASN A 127 6.26 10.92 2.99
N GLY A 128 5.69 11.99 3.56
CA GLY A 128 6.30 12.76 4.63
C GLY A 128 6.08 12.17 6.02
N SER A 129 6.81 12.69 7.02
CA SER A 129 6.67 12.28 8.42
C SER A 129 5.48 12.93 9.13
N ASP A 130 5.04 14.11 8.69
CA ASP A 130 3.95 14.85 9.30
C ASP A 130 2.64 14.62 8.52
N PRO A 131 1.47 14.65 9.18
CA PRO A 131 0.19 14.54 8.49
C PRO A 131 -0.02 15.70 7.50
N ILE A 132 -0.45 15.38 6.28
CA ILE A 132 -0.91 16.39 5.32
C ILE A 132 -2.34 16.78 5.68
N THR A 133 -2.54 18.07 6.00
CA THR A 133 -3.85 18.60 6.41
C THR A 133 -4.53 19.45 5.35
N SER A 134 -3.79 19.87 4.33
CA SER A 134 -4.33 20.64 3.20
C SER A 134 -3.49 20.43 1.95
N LEU A 135 -4.15 20.46 0.79
CA LEU A 135 -3.52 20.39 -0.52
C LEU A 135 -4.18 21.37 -1.48
N SER A 136 -3.38 21.90 -2.40
CA SER A 136 -3.87 22.61 -3.59
C SER A 136 -3.66 21.68 -4.78
N ILE A 137 -4.74 21.22 -5.39
CA ILE A 137 -4.72 20.25 -6.50
C ILE A 137 -5.12 20.99 -7.77
N GLU A 138 -4.21 21.04 -8.72
CA GLU A 138 -4.48 21.57 -10.06
C GLU A 138 -4.74 20.40 -11.02
N TYR A 139 -5.82 20.49 -11.79
CA TYR A 139 -6.21 19.44 -12.73
C TYR A 139 -6.87 20.02 -13.97
N SER A 140 -6.75 19.31 -15.09
CA SER A 140 -7.33 19.67 -16.37
C SER A 140 -7.75 18.42 -17.14
N ILE A 141 -8.65 18.56 -18.13
CA ILE A 141 -9.02 17.49 -19.05
C ILE A 141 -8.57 17.86 -20.46
N ASN A 142 -7.88 16.91 -21.14
CA ASN A 142 -7.47 17.04 -22.53
C ASN A 142 -6.74 18.35 -22.84
N ASP A 143 -5.78 18.76 -22.02
CA ASP A 143 -5.03 20.01 -22.14
C ASP A 143 -5.93 21.27 -22.17
N GLY A 144 -7.14 21.16 -21.64
CA GLY A 144 -8.03 22.30 -21.46
C GLY A 144 -7.60 23.25 -20.36
N SER A 145 -8.49 24.18 -19.97
CA SER A 145 -8.23 25.06 -18.84
C SER A 145 -8.04 24.28 -17.54
N SER A 146 -7.01 24.67 -16.76
CA SER A 146 -6.81 24.12 -15.43
C SER A 146 -7.82 24.67 -14.43
N GLU A 147 -8.27 23.80 -13.57
CA GLU A 147 -9.03 24.13 -12.37
C GLU A 147 -8.20 23.84 -11.13
N THR A 148 -8.43 24.58 -10.06
CA THR A 148 -7.73 24.39 -8.78
C THR A 148 -8.72 24.03 -7.69
N TYR A 149 -8.45 22.93 -6.99
CA TYR A 149 -9.24 22.49 -5.85
C TYR A 149 -8.40 22.56 -4.57
N SER A 150 -8.93 23.25 -3.56
CA SER A 150 -8.32 23.31 -2.24
C SER A 150 -8.96 22.24 -1.34
N TRP A 151 -8.19 21.19 -1.09
CA TRP A 151 -8.60 20.10 -0.23
C TRP A 151 -8.14 20.33 1.22
N THR A 152 -8.97 19.92 2.17
CA THR A 152 -8.64 19.89 3.60
C THR A 152 -9.07 18.56 4.20
N GLY A 153 -8.20 17.98 5.04
CA GLY A 153 -8.45 16.67 5.66
C GLY A 153 -7.29 16.26 6.54
N SER A 154 -6.99 14.98 6.56
CA SER A 154 -5.80 14.45 7.23
C SER A 154 -5.36 13.17 6.52
N ILE A 155 -4.14 13.17 5.97
CA ILE A 155 -3.48 11.99 5.46
C ILE A 155 -2.28 11.74 6.36
N ALA A 156 -2.33 10.70 7.16
CA ALA A 156 -1.23 10.36 8.07
C ALA A 156 0.05 10.01 7.30
N SER A 157 1.19 10.00 7.97
CA SER A 157 2.47 9.60 7.38
C SER A 157 2.36 8.23 6.73
N LEU A 158 2.83 8.12 5.48
CA LEU A 158 2.85 6.93 4.63
C LEU A 158 1.46 6.40 4.21
N GLU A 159 0.39 7.04 4.65
CA GLU A 159 -0.98 6.71 4.24
C GLU A 159 -1.35 7.36 2.91
N PHE A 160 -2.43 6.86 2.31
CA PHE A 160 -3.00 7.43 1.09
C PHE A 160 -4.50 7.61 1.21
N THR A 161 -5.06 8.46 0.38
CA THR A 161 -6.52 8.66 0.29
C THR A 161 -6.93 8.99 -1.14
N SER A 162 -8.15 8.62 -1.50
CA SER A 162 -8.79 9.08 -2.73
C SER A 162 -9.52 10.39 -2.45
N ILE A 163 -9.29 11.39 -3.29
CA ILE A 163 -9.88 12.72 -3.20
C ILE A 163 -10.74 12.95 -4.44
N GLU A 164 -12.07 13.09 -4.22
CA GLU A 164 -12.98 13.48 -5.29
C GLU A 164 -12.75 14.96 -5.62
N LEU A 165 -12.54 15.24 -6.91
CA LEU A 165 -12.40 16.61 -7.41
C LEU A 165 -13.74 17.12 -7.90
N PRO A 166 -13.98 18.45 -7.85
CA PRO A 166 -15.16 19.05 -8.45
C PRO A 166 -15.29 18.67 -9.93
N SER A 167 -16.54 18.59 -10.39
CA SER A 167 -16.81 18.31 -11.79
C SER A 167 -16.25 19.40 -12.69
N ILE A 168 -15.64 18.99 -13.79
CA ILE A 168 -15.11 19.88 -14.82
C ILE A 168 -15.79 19.59 -16.15
N GLY A 169 -16.21 20.66 -16.83
CA GLY A 169 -16.76 20.56 -18.17
C GLY A 169 -15.66 20.31 -19.20
N TYR A 170 -15.89 19.42 -20.14
CA TYR A 170 -14.99 19.15 -21.25
C TYR A 170 -15.75 19.00 -22.56
N SER A 171 -15.12 19.36 -23.66
CA SER A 171 -15.63 19.07 -24.99
C SER A 171 -14.99 17.80 -25.50
N PRO A 172 -15.75 16.74 -25.77
CA PRO A 172 -15.18 15.53 -26.35
C PRO A 172 -14.55 15.88 -27.69
N SER A 173 -13.26 15.58 -27.85
CA SER A 173 -12.58 15.75 -29.13
C SER A 173 -13.16 14.73 -30.10
N ASN A 174 -13.87 15.17 -31.14
CA ASN A 174 -14.26 14.35 -32.26
C ASN A 174 -13.02 13.97 -33.09
N THR A 175 -12.26 12.97 -32.65
CA THR A 175 -11.31 12.28 -33.49
C THR A 175 -11.98 11.09 -34.16
N ASN A 176 -12.87 11.37 -35.12
CA ASN A 176 -13.21 10.44 -36.18
C ASN A 176 -12.18 10.61 -37.29
N SER A 177 -11.22 9.71 -37.35
CA SER A 177 -10.40 9.47 -38.56
C SER A 177 -10.05 7.99 -38.62
#